data_130fe8e03271ce642f292d6446bf0a05
#
_entry.id   130fe8e03271ce642f292d6446bf0a05
#
_cell.length_a   1.000
_cell.length_b   1.000
_cell.length_c   1.000
_cell.angle_alpha   90.00
_cell.angle_beta   90.00
_cell.angle_gamma   90.00
#
_symmetry.space_group_name_H-M   'P 1'
#
loop_
_entity.id
_entity.type
_entity.pdbx_description
1 polymer ?
#
loop_
_entity_poly.entity_id
_entity_poly.type
_entity_poly.pdbx_seq_one_letter_code
_entity_poly.pdbx_strand_id
1 'polypeptide(L)'
;LVDIRIIKTGINVSKIKAQLEQYADDWGNQKQMEGAQQIDPDFHKIEAGVLQLVVGAISKPGEMAYNTELNIKVPAYDKHTEIVKFMKRHFHAHSRCGFLSLPVGDIVGTHTDQGTYYLTKDRYHLSIQGR
;
A
#
# COMPACT_ATOMS: atom_id res chain seq x y z
N LEU A 1 19.82 -9.32 -2.10
CA LEU A 1 18.98 -9.93 -3.12
C LEU A 1 17.60 -10.20 -2.57
N VAL A 2 16.62 -9.69 -3.23
CA VAL A 2 15.22 -9.95 -2.88
C VAL A 2 14.80 -11.24 -3.57
N ASP A 3 14.37 -12.20 -2.77
CA ASP A 3 13.87 -13.48 -3.27
C ASP A 3 12.35 -13.34 -3.46
N ILE A 4 11.92 -13.30 -4.70
CA ILE A 4 10.51 -13.18 -5.05
C ILE A 4 9.97 -14.55 -5.40
N ARG A 5 8.89 -14.94 -4.73
CA ARG A 5 8.25 -16.25 -4.96
C ARG A 5 6.78 -16.06 -5.27
N ILE A 6 6.31 -16.85 -6.21
CA ILE A 6 4.87 -16.98 -6.45
C ILE A 6 4.34 -18.01 -5.44
N ILE A 7 3.49 -17.55 -4.54
CA ILE A 7 2.94 -18.43 -3.50
C ILE A 7 1.51 -18.88 -3.80
N LYS A 8 0.82 -18.22 -4.71
CA LYS A 8 -0.53 -18.61 -5.11
C LYS A 8 -0.87 -18.03 -6.48
N THR A 9 -1.62 -18.78 -7.26
CA THR A 9 -2.13 -18.34 -8.57
C THR A 9 -3.65 -18.58 -8.61
N GLY A 10 -4.31 -18.05 -9.64
CA GLY A 10 -5.74 -18.29 -9.86
C GLY A 10 -6.66 -17.58 -8.89
N ILE A 11 -6.19 -16.53 -8.23
CA ILE A 11 -7.01 -15.74 -7.31
C ILE A 11 -8.03 -14.92 -8.11
N ASN A 12 -9.31 -15.03 -7.75
CA ASN A 12 -10.34 -14.21 -8.36
C ASN A 12 -10.34 -12.83 -7.71
N VAL A 13 -9.95 -11.82 -8.48
CA VAL A 13 -9.85 -10.43 -8.03
C VAL A 13 -10.98 -9.54 -8.55
N SER A 14 -12.00 -10.12 -9.15
CA SER A 14 -13.06 -9.34 -9.81
C SER A 14 -13.81 -8.41 -8.88
N LYS A 15 -14.10 -8.85 -7.66
CA LYS A 15 -14.80 -8.02 -6.67
C LYS A 15 -13.90 -6.91 -6.13
N ILE A 16 -12.62 -7.19 -5.95
CA ILE A 16 -11.63 -6.18 -5.53
C ILE A 16 -11.54 -5.10 -6.61
N LYS A 17 -11.43 -5.51 -7.87
CA LYS A 17 -11.35 -4.61 -9.00
C LYS A 17 -12.61 -3.75 -9.14
N ALA A 18 -13.78 -4.35 -9.00
CA ALA A 18 -15.04 -3.62 -9.05
C ALA A 18 -15.12 -2.56 -7.96
N GLN A 19 -14.65 -2.87 -6.77
CA GLN A 19 -14.62 -1.90 -5.67
C GLN A 19 -13.63 -0.76 -5.91
N LEU A 20 -12.48 -1.04 -6.52
CA LEU A 20 -11.55 0.00 -6.92
C LEU A 20 -12.17 0.96 -7.92
N GLU A 21 -12.98 0.47 -8.85
CA GLU A 21 -13.69 1.29 -9.80
C GLU A 21 -14.81 2.11 -9.13
N GLN A 22 -15.50 1.51 -8.17
CA GLN A 22 -16.56 2.17 -7.41
C GLN A 22 -16.02 3.36 -6.60
N TYR A 23 -14.84 3.22 -6.03
CA TYR A 23 -14.22 4.24 -5.20
C TYR A 23 -12.98 4.84 -5.87
N ALA A 24 -13.07 5.10 -7.16
CA ALA A 24 -11.95 5.62 -7.94
C ALA A 24 -11.40 6.94 -7.40
N ASP A 25 -12.23 7.73 -6.73
CA ASP A 25 -11.81 9.00 -6.15
C ASP A 25 -10.86 8.86 -4.95
N ASP A 26 -10.73 7.64 -4.42
CA ASP A 26 -9.79 7.38 -3.31
C ASP A 26 -8.32 7.34 -3.77
N TRP A 27 -8.06 7.19 -5.06
CA TRP A 27 -6.69 7.25 -5.58
C TRP A 27 -6.05 8.60 -5.25
N GLY A 28 -4.82 8.55 -4.77
CA GLY A 28 -4.10 9.76 -4.34
C GLY A 28 -4.45 10.21 -2.93
N ASN A 29 -5.11 9.37 -2.14
CA ASN A 29 -5.57 9.74 -0.80
C ASN A 29 -4.45 10.01 0.20
N GLN A 30 -3.19 9.65 -0.11
CA GLN A 30 -2.06 10.00 0.75
C GLN A 30 -1.89 11.51 0.92
N LYS A 31 -2.40 12.31 0.00
CA LYS A 31 -2.34 13.77 0.10
C LYS A 31 -3.29 14.33 1.16
N GLN A 32 -4.23 13.51 1.61
CA GLN A 32 -5.25 13.92 2.57
C GLN A 32 -4.92 13.47 4.00
N MET A 33 -3.78 12.81 4.19
CA MET A 33 -3.45 12.23 5.48
C MET A 33 -2.58 13.17 6.28
N GLU A 34 -3.18 13.78 7.28
CA GLU A 34 -2.44 14.61 8.22
C GLU A 34 -1.44 13.76 9.00
N GLY A 35 -0.24 14.25 9.14
CA GLY A 35 0.81 13.62 9.92
C GLY A 35 1.42 12.39 9.33
N ALA A 36 0.89 11.96 8.23
CA ALA A 36 1.52 10.85 7.59
C ALA A 36 2.49 11.36 6.64
N GLN A 37 3.31 11.96 6.77
CA GLN A 37 3.98 12.41 6.20
C GLN A 37 4.77 12.70 5.62
N GLN A 38 5.38 13.04 5.55
CA GLN A 38 6.06 13.70 5.00
C GLN A 38 7.07 13.34 4.61
N ILE A 39 7.20 12.73 4.34
CA ILE A 39 7.59 11.97 3.48
C ILE A 39 8.64 12.54 2.70
N ASP A 40 9.48 11.70 2.19
CA ASP A 40 10.49 12.00 1.20
C ASP A 40 9.96 13.02 0.20
N PRO A 41 10.59 14.20 0.06
CA PRO A 41 10.19 15.17 -0.95
C PRO A 41 10.19 14.61 -2.37
N ASP A 42 10.99 13.57 -2.61
CA ASP A 42 11.05 12.91 -3.91
C ASP A 42 9.92 11.90 -4.12
N PHE A 43 9.15 11.59 -3.10
CA PHE A 43 8.00 10.70 -3.23
C PHE A 43 6.99 11.20 -4.28
N HIS A 44 6.87 12.50 -4.42
CA HIS A 44 5.97 13.07 -5.42
C HIS A 44 6.44 12.87 -6.86
N LYS A 45 7.65 12.41 -7.06
CA LYS A 45 8.18 12.10 -8.38
C LYS A 45 7.87 10.67 -8.83
N ILE A 46 7.31 9.87 -7.95
CA ILE A 46 6.82 8.55 -8.32
C ILE A 46 5.48 8.77 -9.03
N GLU A 47 5.45 8.48 -10.32
CA GLU A 47 4.26 8.69 -11.13
C GLU A 47 3.17 7.64 -10.89
N ALA A 48 3.45 6.63 -10.10
CA ALA A 48 2.47 5.62 -9.73
C ALA A 48 1.36 6.21 -8.88
N GLY A 49 0.13 5.89 -9.20
CA GLY A 49 -1.00 6.19 -8.35
C GLY A 49 -0.97 5.33 -7.09
N VAL A 50 -1.32 5.90 -5.96
CA VAL A 50 -1.35 5.18 -4.68
C VAL A 50 -2.71 5.38 -4.01
N LEU A 51 -3.26 4.30 -3.50
CA LEU A 51 -4.46 4.31 -2.67
C LEU A 51 -4.12 3.59 -1.38
N GLN A 52 -4.01 4.32 -0.30
CA GLN A 52 -3.60 3.77 0.99
C GLN A 52 -4.80 3.24 1.78
N LEU A 53 -4.57 2.16 2.51
CA LEU A 53 -5.56 1.56 3.42
C LEU A 53 -5.08 1.60 4.87
N VAL A 54 -3.84 1.21 5.12
CA VAL A 54 -3.19 1.31 6.42
C VAL A 54 -1.82 1.93 6.22
N VAL A 55 -1.53 2.96 6.95
CA VAL A 55 -0.27 3.71 6.83
C VAL A 55 0.47 3.76 8.14
N GLY A 56 1.76 4.06 8.06
CA GLY A 56 2.55 4.35 9.24
C GLY A 56 2.15 5.69 9.85
N ALA A 57 2.26 5.78 11.16
CA ALA A 57 1.98 7.00 11.90
C ALA A 57 3.16 7.38 12.77
N ILE A 58 3.27 8.65 13.07
CA ILE A 58 4.27 9.16 14.00
C ILE A 58 3.59 9.51 15.32
N SER A 59 4.28 9.28 16.43
CA SER A 59 3.75 9.56 17.76
C SER A 59 4.38 10.78 18.41
N LYS A 60 5.50 11.26 17.87
CA LYS A 60 6.22 12.42 18.40
C LYS A 60 6.98 13.14 17.28
N PRO A 61 7.29 14.43 17.47
CA PRO A 61 8.08 15.17 16.49
C PRO A 61 9.43 14.50 16.23
N GLY A 62 9.86 14.54 14.97
CA GLY A 62 11.14 13.98 14.55
C GLY A 62 11.13 12.52 14.17
N GLU A 63 10.05 11.80 14.45
CA GLU A 63 9.91 10.44 13.95
C GLU A 63 9.61 10.44 12.46
N MET A 64 10.09 9.40 11.78
CA MET A 64 9.71 9.12 10.40
C MET A 64 8.78 7.90 10.39
N ALA A 65 7.71 7.98 9.61
CA ALA A 65 6.71 6.90 9.57
C ALA A 65 7.32 5.54 9.21
N TYR A 66 8.36 5.51 8.40
CA TYR A 66 9.03 4.28 8.02
C TYR A 66 9.92 3.69 9.13
N ASN A 67 10.07 4.38 10.26
CA ASN A 67 10.83 3.89 11.42
C ASN A 67 9.94 3.56 12.62
N THR A 68 8.63 3.76 12.51
CA THR A 68 7.71 3.50 13.62
C THR A 68 6.97 2.17 13.42
N GLU A 69 6.48 1.62 14.52
CA GLU A 69 5.58 0.47 14.49
C GLU A 69 4.10 0.88 14.57
N LEU A 70 3.82 2.16 14.67
CA LEU A 70 2.45 2.65 14.71
C LEU A 70 1.82 2.59 13.33
N ASN A 71 0.62 2.03 13.27
CA ASN A 71 -0.16 1.96 12.05
C ASN A 71 -1.55 2.55 12.31
N ILE A 72 -2.06 3.27 11.33
CA ILE A 72 -3.43 3.78 11.35
C ILE A 72 -4.16 3.35 10.09
N LYS A 73 -5.43 3.04 10.24
CA LYS A 73 -6.34 2.81 9.13
C LYS A 73 -6.83 4.17 8.64
N VAL A 74 -6.80 4.37 7.32
CA VAL A 74 -7.38 5.55 6.71
C VAL A 74 -8.83 5.24 6.29
N PRO A 75 -9.66 6.26 6.01
CA PRO A 75 -11.08 6.02 5.69
C PRO A 75 -11.32 5.02 4.57
N ALA A 76 -10.44 4.94 3.59
CA ALA A 76 -10.56 3.97 2.49
C ALA A 76 -10.56 2.51 2.97
N TYR A 77 -9.94 2.23 4.10
CA TYR A 77 -9.91 0.87 4.65
C TYR A 77 -11.33 0.30 4.86
N ASP A 78 -12.22 1.12 5.39
CA ASP A 78 -13.59 0.69 5.68
C ASP A 78 -14.47 0.60 4.43
N LYS A 79 -14.09 1.29 3.36
CA LYS A 79 -14.81 1.24 2.09
C LYS A 79 -14.40 0.06 1.22
N HIS A 80 -13.13 -0.25 1.17
CA HIS A 80 -12.57 -1.32 0.32
C HIS A 80 -12.65 -2.67 1.02
N THR A 81 -13.87 -3.11 1.28
CA THR A 81 -14.13 -4.31 2.07
C THR A 81 -13.67 -5.60 1.41
N GLU A 82 -13.62 -5.65 0.09
CA GLU A 82 -13.25 -6.89 -0.62
C GLU A 82 -11.77 -7.23 -0.45
N ILE A 83 -10.88 -6.24 -0.55
CA ILE A 83 -9.45 -6.50 -0.30
C ILE A 83 -9.20 -6.80 1.19
N VAL A 84 -9.93 -6.14 2.08
CA VAL A 84 -9.81 -6.39 3.53
C VAL A 84 -10.25 -7.82 3.85
N LYS A 85 -11.35 -8.30 3.29
CA LYS A 85 -11.77 -9.69 3.43
C LYS A 85 -10.72 -10.67 2.91
N PHE A 86 -10.13 -10.35 1.77
CA PHE A 86 -9.07 -11.17 1.19
C PHE A 86 -7.87 -11.26 2.14
N MET A 87 -7.42 -10.13 2.66
CA MET A 87 -6.29 -10.10 3.59
C MET A 87 -6.57 -10.87 4.87
N LYS A 88 -7.75 -10.72 5.44
CA LYS A 88 -8.13 -11.44 6.65
C LYS A 88 -8.25 -12.95 6.44
N ARG A 89 -8.62 -13.35 5.23
CA ARG A 89 -8.73 -14.77 4.89
C ARG A 89 -7.37 -15.44 4.72
N HIS A 90 -6.41 -14.74 4.13
CA HIS A 90 -5.14 -15.33 3.71
C HIS A 90 -3.98 -15.05 4.65
N PHE A 91 -4.09 -14.07 5.53
CA PHE A 91 -3.03 -13.70 6.44
C PHE A 91 -3.54 -13.70 7.88
N HIS A 92 -2.72 -14.24 8.77
CA HIS A 92 -3.04 -14.23 10.20
C HIS A 92 -3.18 -12.80 10.72
N ALA A 93 -2.31 -11.93 10.26
CA ALA A 93 -2.35 -10.50 10.55
C ALA A 93 -1.81 -9.73 9.35
N HIS A 94 -2.26 -8.51 9.17
CA HIS A 94 -1.70 -7.60 8.18
C HIS A 94 -1.44 -6.25 8.82
N SER A 95 -0.48 -5.53 8.28
CA SER A 95 -0.17 -4.19 8.75
C SER A 95 -0.32 -3.18 7.61
N ARG A 96 0.72 -2.47 7.23
CA ARG A 96 0.63 -1.44 6.18
C ARG A 96 0.25 -2.05 4.85
N CYS A 97 -0.72 -1.47 4.19
CA CYS A 97 -1.20 -1.96 2.92
C CYS A 97 -1.89 -0.86 2.12
N GLY A 98 -1.97 -1.10 0.84
CA GLY A 98 -2.61 -0.18 -0.09
C GLY A 98 -2.56 -0.74 -1.50
N PHE A 99 -3.08 0.02 -2.42
CA PHE A 99 -3.01 -0.28 -3.84
C PHE A 99 -1.99 0.61 -4.53
N LEU A 100 -1.34 0.07 -5.53
CA LEU A 100 -0.40 0.77 -6.37
C LEU A 100 -0.83 0.60 -7.82
N SER A 101 -0.90 1.67 -8.55
CA SER A 101 -1.21 1.67 -9.98
C SER A 101 -0.07 2.27 -10.76
N LEU A 102 0.38 1.56 -11.78
CA LEU A 102 1.39 2.05 -12.68
C LEU A 102 0.82 2.00 -14.11
N PRO A 103 0.63 3.15 -14.76
CA PRO A 103 0.14 3.18 -16.13
C PRO A 103 1.08 2.47 -17.09
N VAL A 104 0.53 1.98 -18.21
CA VAL A 104 1.33 1.34 -19.25
C VAL A 104 2.35 2.34 -19.80
N GLY A 105 3.60 1.91 -19.85
CA GLY A 105 4.71 2.75 -20.34
C GLY A 105 5.44 3.50 -19.23
N ASP A 106 4.85 3.62 -18.06
CA ASP A 106 5.51 4.24 -16.91
C ASP A 106 6.38 3.24 -16.19
N ILE A 107 7.39 3.76 -15.51
CA ILE A 107 8.29 2.95 -14.68
C ILE A 107 8.46 3.61 -13.31
N VAL A 108 8.69 2.79 -12.31
CA VAL A 108 9.17 3.25 -11.02
C VAL A 108 10.68 3.17 -11.05
N GLY A 109 11.35 4.28 -10.73
CA GLY A 109 12.81 4.31 -10.69
C GLY A 109 13.38 3.33 -9.69
N THR A 110 14.59 2.87 -9.94
CA THR A 110 15.30 1.99 -9.02
C THR A 110 15.49 2.71 -7.70
N HIS A 111 15.10 2.06 -6.63
CA HIS A 111 15.19 2.61 -5.28
C HIS A 111 15.34 1.49 -4.25
N THR A 112 15.69 1.88 -3.04
CA THR A 112 15.70 0.97 -1.89
C THR A 112 14.69 1.48 -0.87
N ASP A 113 13.83 0.59 -0.41
CA ASP A 113 12.91 0.94 0.67
C ASP A 113 13.69 1.11 1.97
N GLN A 114 13.44 2.22 2.65
CA GLN A 114 14.14 2.60 3.86
C GLN A 114 13.25 2.40 5.08
N GLY A 115 13.91 2.25 6.22
CA GLY A 115 13.27 2.27 7.51
C GLY A 115 13.28 0.92 8.21
N THR A 116 13.29 0.99 9.54
CA THR A 116 13.36 -0.20 10.40
C THR A 116 12.08 -1.01 10.36
N TYR A 117 10.95 -0.41 10.05
CA TYR A 117 9.67 -1.10 9.96
C TYR A 117 9.73 -2.29 9.01
N TYR A 118 10.34 -2.11 7.84
CA TYR A 118 10.33 -3.13 6.80
C TYR A 118 11.35 -4.24 7.02
N LEU A 119 12.28 -4.09 7.96
CA LEU A 119 13.31 -5.09 8.21
C LEU A 119 12.77 -6.40 8.80
N THR A 120 11.63 -6.33 9.48
CA THR A 120 11.05 -7.49 10.18
C THR A 120 9.71 -7.92 9.61
N LYS A 121 9.34 -7.41 8.45
CA LYS A 121 8.04 -7.68 7.84
C LYS A 121 8.21 -8.37 6.50
N ASP A 122 7.35 -9.32 6.22
CA ASP A 122 7.22 -9.88 4.89
C ASP A 122 6.34 -8.97 4.02
N ARG A 123 6.63 -8.96 2.72
CA ARG A 123 5.89 -8.18 1.76
C ARG A 123 5.20 -9.08 0.77
N TYR A 124 3.94 -8.79 0.53
CA TYR A 124 3.13 -9.55 -0.42
C TYR A 124 2.56 -8.62 -1.48
N HIS A 125 2.54 -9.09 -2.71
CA HIS A 125 1.95 -8.38 -3.83
C HIS A 125 0.86 -9.24 -4.45
N LEU A 126 -0.32 -8.67 -4.64
CA LEU A 126 -1.42 -9.28 -5.34
C LEU A 126 -1.64 -8.52 -6.65
N SER A 127 -1.47 -9.22 -7.77
CA SER A 127 -1.76 -8.63 -9.07
C SER A 127 -3.26 -8.59 -9.32
N ILE A 128 -3.81 -7.40 -9.49
CA ILE A 128 -5.23 -7.20 -9.73
C ILE A 128 -5.49 -6.95 -11.21
N GLN A 129 -4.61 -6.21 -11.85
CA GLN A 129 -4.67 -5.94 -13.27
C GLN A 129 -3.25 -5.86 -13.82
N GLY A 130 -3.01 -6.48 -14.94
CA GLY A 130 -1.71 -6.47 -15.57
C GLY A 130 -1.67 -7.42 -16.76
N ARG A 131 -0.52 -7.48 -17.37
CA ARG A 131 -0.28 -8.38 -18.49
C ARG A 131 0.63 -9.52 -18.06
#